data_91342efb02ae1674493fbf63d941184a
#
_entry.id   91342efb02ae1674493fbf63d941184a
#
_cell.length_a   1.000
_cell.length_b   1.000
_cell.length_c   1.000
_cell.angle_alpha   90.00
_cell.angle_beta   90.00
_cell.angle_gamma   90.00
#
_symmetry.space_group_name_H-M   'P 1'
#
loop_
_entity.id
_entity.type
_entity.pdbx_description
1 polymer ?
#
loop_
_entity_poly.entity_id
_entity_poly.type
_entity_poly.pdbx_seq_one_letter_code
_entity_poly.pdbx_strand_id
1 'polypeptide(L)'
;MRITRLSLIFTLYLSLSACSSLSGLKFWADEPDEEEIPAKLIKITEILELAPIWNKKFGSENNFGRLVPAFFNDTIIHISSNGYLAVIDSKSGSDLWSKQTKDVVSGSVTVGFKRIFYGTLDGSLVALDSKDGTEIWRSQVSSEILSPPVTNGSIVAAQ
;
A
#
# COMPACT_ATOMS: atom_id res chain seq x y z
N MET A 1 34.62 -63.50 3.90
CA MET A 1 33.43 -62.68 4.02
C MET A 1 33.43 -61.69 5.21
N ARG A 2 34.49 -61.54 5.99
CA ARG A 2 34.66 -60.56 7.06
C ARG A 2 35.44 -59.30 6.68
N ILE A 3 36.36 -59.43 5.69
CA ILE A 3 37.24 -58.34 5.24
C ILE A 3 36.47 -57.26 4.41
N THR A 4 35.50 -57.69 3.61
CA THR A 4 34.68 -56.77 2.79
C THR A 4 33.78 -55.88 3.61
N ARG A 5 33.30 -56.31 4.77
CA ARG A 5 32.46 -55.49 5.66
C ARG A 5 33.28 -54.44 6.42
N LEU A 6 34.53 -54.75 6.76
CA LEU A 6 35.41 -53.80 7.44
C LEU A 6 35.88 -52.69 6.51
N SER A 7 36.11 -52.99 5.23
CA SER A 7 36.48 -52.02 4.21
C SER A 7 35.33 -51.06 3.88
N LEU A 8 34.09 -51.55 3.88
CA LEU A 8 32.88 -50.71 3.62
C LEU A 8 32.60 -49.74 4.75
N ILE A 9 32.86 -50.16 6.01
CA ILE A 9 32.67 -49.28 7.19
C ILE A 9 33.77 -48.22 7.23
N PHE A 10 35.00 -48.55 6.83
CA PHE A 10 36.12 -47.61 6.80
C PHE A 10 35.93 -46.52 5.70
N THR A 11 35.40 -46.90 4.52
CA THR A 11 35.06 -45.94 3.46
C THR A 11 33.88 -45.06 3.83
N LEU A 12 32.91 -45.56 4.59
CA LEU A 12 31.76 -44.75 5.07
C LEU A 12 32.20 -43.75 6.14
N TYR A 13 33.16 -44.07 7.01
CA TYR A 13 33.71 -43.14 8.00
C TYR A 13 34.57 -42.03 7.38
N LEU A 14 35.26 -42.29 6.28
CA LEU A 14 36.07 -41.28 5.57
C LEU A 14 35.19 -40.25 4.85
N SER A 15 34.00 -40.64 4.41
CA SER A 15 33.07 -39.72 3.73
C SER A 15 32.35 -38.78 4.66
N LEU A 16 32.20 -39.11 5.98
CA LEU A 16 31.54 -38.24 6.96
C LEU A 16 32.49 -37.17 7.55
N SER A 17 33.81 -37.37 7.48
CA SER A 17 34.78 -36.40 8.00
C SER A 17 35.15 -35.29 7.01
N ALA A 18 34.74 -35.40 5.74
CA ALA A 18 35.01 -34.38 4.72
C ALA A 18 34.15 -33.11 4.82
N CYS A 19 33.05 -33.14 5.59
CA CYS A 19 32.16 -31.98 5.72
C CYS A 19 32.62 -30.90 6.73
N SER A 20 33.64 -31.17 7.56
CA SER A 20 34.10 -30.22 8.57
C SER A 20 35.25 -29.30 8.13
N SER A 21 35.85 -29.56 6.98
CA SER A 21 37.00 -28.74 6.48
C SER A 21 36.62 -27.70 5.42
N LEU A 22 35.32 -27.59 5.07
CA LEU A 22 34.82 -26.62 4.09
C LEU A 22 34.40 -25.30 4.70
N SER A 23 34.54 -25.11 6.01
CA SER A 23 34.18 -23.83 6.69
C SER A 23 35.12 -22.65 6.34
N GLY A 24 36.21 -22.92 5.59
CA GLY A 24 37.12 -21.87 5.12
C GLY A 24 36.86 -21.39 3.68
N LEU A 25 35.99 -22.08 2.93
CA LEU A 25 35.65 -21.69 1.56
C LEU A 25 34.39 -20.79 1.61
N LYS A 26 34.60 -19.53 1.95
CA LYS A 26 33.58 -18.48 1.78
C LYS A 26 33.37 -18.15 0.30
N PHE A 27 32.75 -19.08 -0.46
CA PHE A 27 32.39 -18.84 -1.86
C PHE A 27 31.18 -17.95 -2.04
N TRP A 28 30.47 -17.56 -0.93
CA TRP A 28 29.22 -16.82 -0.93
C TRP A 28 29.21 -15.63 0.06
N ALA A 29 30.34 -15.34 0.66
CA ALA A 29 30.46 -14.09 1.35
C ALA A 29 30.93 -13.05 0.31
N ASP A 30 29.99 -12.58 -0.50
CA ASP A 30 30.15 -11.27 -1.08
C ASP A 30 30.32 -10.32 0.11
N GLU A 31 31.51 -9.77 0.31
CA GLU A 31 31.65 -8.62 1.18
C GLU A 31 30.66 -7.59 0.62
N PRO A 32 29.73 -7.07 1.42
CA PRO A 32 28.79 -6.06 0.91
C PRO A 32 29.65 -4.94 0.31
N ASP A 33 29.41 -4.67 -0.97
CA ASP A 33 30.06 -3.57 -1.65
C ASP A 33 29.90 -2.32 -0.77
N GLU A 34 30.93 -1.50 -0.66
CA GLU A 34 30.87 -0.26 0.15
C GLU A 34 29.68 0.63 -0.24
N GLU A 35 29.13 0.46 -1.44
CA GLU A 35 27.92 1.12 -1.94
C GLU A 35 26.61 0.64 -1.26
N GLU A 36 26.58 -0.58 -0.68
CA GLU A 36 25.41 -1.11 0.04
C GLU A 36 25.33 -0.62 1.50
N ILE A 37 26.36 -0.01 2.02
CA ILE A 37 26.33 0.57 3.36
C ILE A 37 25.56 1.89 3.30
N PRO A 38 24.40 2.02 3.95
CA PRO A 38 23.65 3.26 3.96
C PRO A 38 24.53 4.42 4.44
N ALA A 39 24.52 5.52 3.70
CA ALA A 39 25.28 6.70 4.06
C ALA A 39 24.92 7.14 5.49
N LYS A 40 25.93 7.49 6.27
CA LYS A 40 25.72 7.99 7.63
C LYS A 40 24.89 9.28 7.59
N LEU A 41 23.76 9.28 8.29
CA LEU A 41 22.90 10.45 8.38
C LEU A 41 23.68 11.61 9.01
N ILE A 42 23.75 12.72 8.29
CA ILE A 42 24.27 14.00 8.80
C ILE A 42 23.15 14.76 9.48
N LYS A 43 23.47 15.42 10.59
CA LYS A 43 22.50 16.27 11.28
C LYS A 43 22.12 17.44 10.36
N ILE A 44 20.83 17.48 9.97
CA ILE A 44 20.28 18.59 9.17
C ILE A 44 19.90 19.71 10.15
N THR A 45 20.29 20.94 9.83
CA THR A 45 19.80 22.11 10.57
C THR A 45 18.36 22.35 10.14
N GLU A 46 17.44 22.33 11.09
CA GLU A 46 16.02 22.62 10.86
C GLU A 46 15.89 24.08 10.43
N ILE A 47 15.37 24.30 9.20
CA ILE A 47 15.22 25.62 8.60
C ILE A 47 13.77 26.11 8.72
N LEU A 48 12.81 25.17 8.85
CA LEU A 48 11.38 25.44 8.92
C LEU A 48 10.73 24.55 9.98
N GLU A 49 10.06 25.15 10.93
CA GLU A 49 9.21 24.47 11.90
C GLU A 49 7.78 24.39 11.37
N LEU A 50 7.30 23.16 11.12
CA LEU A 50 5.93 22.91 10.68
C LEU A 50 5.10 22.45 11.88
N ALA A 51 4.05 23.20 12.19
CA ALA A 51 3.06 22.82 13.19
C ALA A 51 1.79 22.29 12.51
N PRO A 52 1.19 21.18 12.97
CA PRO A 52 -0.10 20.71 12.46
C PRO A 52 -1.19 21.71 12.84
N ILE A 53 -2.04 22.11 11.87
CA ILE A 53 -3.19 22.97 12.12
C ILE A 53 -4.31 22.17 12.77
N TRP A 54 -4.51 20.94 12.32
CA TRP A 54 -5.47 20.00 12.87
C TRP A 54 -5.03 18.55 12.59
N ASN A 55 -5.67 17.61 13.26
CA ASN A 55 -5.45 16.18 13.10
C ASN A 55 -6.79 15.45 13.11
N LYS A 56 -6.98 14.47 12.23
CA LYS A 56 -8.19 13.67 12.15
C LYS A 56 -7.85 12.20 11.96
N LYS A 57 -8.53 11.33 12.70
CA LYS A 57 -8.42 9.88 12.58
C LYS A 57 -9.66 9.33 11.87
N PHE A 58 -9.45 8.52 10.87
CA PHE A 58 -10.48 7.78 10.15
C PHE A 58 -10.36 6.33 10.59
N GLY A 59 -11.27 5.81 11.37
CA GLY A 59 -11.49 4.43 11.75
C GLY A 59 -10.30 3.43 11.69
N SER A 60 -10.56 2.16 11.93
CA SER A 60 -9.57 1.10 11.71
C SER A 60 -9.56 0.71 10.24
N GLU A 61 -8.45 0.91 9.58
CA GLU A 61 -8.25 0.50 8.19
C GLU A 61 -7.89 -1.00 8.17
N ASN A 62 -8.68 -1.78 7.43
CA ASN A 62 -8.18 -3.03 6.90
C ASN A 62 -7.24 -2.64 5.75
N ASN A 63 -5.95 -2.95 5.90
CA ASN A 63 -4.86 -2.50 5.03
C ASN A 63 -4.90 -3.13 3.63
N PHE A 64 -5.95 -2.88 2.86
CA PHE A 64 -5.97 -3.15 1.44
C PHE A 64 -5.58 -1.88 0.68
N GLY A 65 -4.31 -1.82 0.26
CA GLY A 65 -3.81 -0.75 -0.57
C GLY A 65 -3.56 0.57 0.18
N ARG A 66 -3.00 1.52 -0.54
CA ARG A 66 -2.73 2.88 -0.06
C ARG A 66 -3.81 3.83 -0.59
N LEU A 67 -4.85 4.03 0.20
CA LEU A 67 -5.90 5.00 -0.14
C LEU A 67 -5.39 6.43 0.10
N VAL A 68 -5.43 7.24 -0.95
CA VAL A 68 -4.97 8.63 -0.94
C VAL A 68 -6.19 9.55 -0.97
N PRO A 69 -6.28 10.54 -0.06
CA PRO A 69 -7.35 11.53 -0.11
C PRO A 69 -7.19 12.44 -1.33
N ALA A 70 -8.32 12.95 -1.84
CA ALA A 70 -8.36 13.97 -2.87
C ALA A 70 -8.53 15.35 -2.25
N PHE A 71 -7.90 16.35 -2.85
CA PHE A 71 -8.03 17.75 -2.47
C PHE A 71 -8.73 18.53 -3.59
N PHE A 72 -9.79 19.25 -3.25
CA PHE A 72 -10.56 20.04 -4.21
C PHE A 72 -11.30 21.21 -3.54
N ASN A 73 -11.09 22.44 -4.02
CA ASN A 73 -11.80 23.65 -3.56
C ASN A 73 -11.87 23.80 -2.03
N ASP A 74 -10.73 23.87 -1.35
CA ASP A 74 -10.67 23.97 0.11
C ASP A 74 -11.30 22.78 0.87
N THR A 75 -11.56 21.67 0.18
CA THR A 75 -12.05 20.43 0.82
C THR A 75 -11.07 19.28 0.64
N ILE A 76 -11.04 18.41 1.62
CA ILE A 76 -10.35 17.11 1.57
C ILE A 76 -11.42 16.03 1.54
N ILE A 77 -11.35 15.17 0.54
CA ILE A 77 -12.23 14.02 0.40
C ILE A 77 -11.43 12.76 0.73
N HIS A 78 -11.86 12.04 1.75
CA HIS A 78 -11.25 10.80 2.17
C HIS A 78 -12.27 9.67 2.13
N ILE A 79 -11.82 8.50 1.64
CA ILE A 79 -12.57 7.26 1.73
C ILE A 79 -11.68 6.18 2.36
N SER A 80 -12.21 5.46 3.32
CA SER A 80 -11.50 4.34 3.95
C SER A 80 -11.86 3.01 3.26
N SER A 81 -11.05 1.99 3.46
CA SER A 81 -11.26 0.67 2.83
C SER A 81 -12.59 0.01 3.21
N ASN A 82 -13.16 0.34 4.37
CA ASN A 82 -14.47 -0.12 4.81
C ASN A 82 -15.64 0.73 4.28
N GLY A 83 -15.36 1.67 3.34
CA GLY A 83 -16.38 2.50 2.70
C GLY A 83 -16.83 3.72 3.50
N TYR A 84 -16.15 4.11 4.58
CA TYR A 84 -16.43 5.39 5.23
C TYR A 84 -15.87 6.53 4.39
N LEU A 85 -16.77 7.34 3.83
CA LEU A 85 -16.47 8.53 3.02
C LEU A 85 -16.72 9.79 3.84
N ALA A 86 -15.76 10.70 3.85
CA ALA A 86 -15.87 12.00 4.49
C ALA A 86 -15.41 13.13 3.56
N VAL A 87 -16.15 14.21 3.53
CA VAL A 87 -15.78 15.49 2.92
C VAL A 87 -15.53 16.48 4.03
N ILE A 88 -14.33 17.05 4.08
CA ILE A 88 -13.77 17.75 5.21
C ILE A 88 -13.35 19.14 4.76
N ASP A 89 -13.66 20.16 5.55
CA ASP A 89 -13.08 21.49 5.37
C ASP A 89 -11.58 21.47 5.66
N SER A 90 -10.76 21.86 4.69
CA SER A 90 -9.31 21.74 4.77
C SER A 90 -8.68 22.66 5.81
N LYS A 91 -9.33 23.73 6.20
CA LYS A 91 -8.81 24.72 7.16
C LYS A 91 -9.08 24.31 8.60
N SER A 92 -10.29 23.80 8.86
CA SER A 92 -10.74 23.45 10.21
C SER A 92 -10.62 21.96 10.56
N GLY A 93 -10.55 21.06 9.55
CA GLY A 93 -10.65 19.63 9.75
C GLY A 93 -12.05 19.13 10.11
N SER A 94 -13.07 19.99 10.04
CA SER A 94 -14.45 19.65 10.35
C SER A 94 -15.12 18.92 9.19
N ASP A 95 -15.97 17.93 9.48
CA ASP A 95 -16.76 17.28 8.46
C ASP A 95 -17.82 18.25 7.91
N LEU A 96 -17.83 18.43 6.59
CA LEU A 96 -18.94 19.06 5.89
C LEU A 96 -20.09 18.05 5.76
N TRP A 97 -19.74 16.81 5.41
CA TRP A 97 -20.63 15.66 5.48
C TRP A 97 -19.82 14.36 5.47
N SER A 98 -20.44 13.28 5.89
CA SER A 98 -19.85 11.94 5.81
C SER A 98 -20.92 10.89 5.54
N LYS A 99 -20.52 9.74 5.00
CA LYS A 99 -21.39 8.64 4.63
C LYS A 99 -20.68 7.31 4.80
N GLN A 100 -21.39 6.33 5.34
CA GLN A 100 -20.94 4.93 5.32
C GLN A 100 -21.53 4.25 4.10
N THR A 101 -20.70 3.79 3.17
CA THR A 101 -21.10 2.90 2.08
C THR A 101 -20.99 1.44 2.56
N LYS A 102 -21.50 0.52 1.75
CA LYS A 102 -21.35 -0.92 1.99
C LYS A 102 -20.18 -1.53 1.21
N ASP A 103 -19.43 -0.69 0.50
CA ASP A 103 -18.39 -1.10 -0.43
C ASP A 103 -17.07 -1.39 0.31
N VAL A 104 -16.34 -2.37 -0.19
CA VAL A 104 -14.93 -2.57 0.15
C VAL A 104 -14.11 -1.79 -0.88
N VAL A 105 -13.60 -0.64 -0.46
CA VAL A 105 -12.90 0.30 -1.34
C VAL A 105 -11.44 -0.09 -1.46
N SER A 106 -10.95 -0.18 -2.69
CA SER A 106 -9.56 -0.52 -3.03
C SER A 106 -8.89 0.53 -3.90
N GLY A 107 -9.64 1.22 -4.77
CA GLY A 107 -9.17 2.38 -5.49
C GLY A 107 -9.44 3.67 -4.71
N SER A 108 -8.47 4.55 -4.63
CA SER A 108 -8.59 5.84 -3.96
C SER A 108 -9.70 6.70 -4.57
N VAL A 109 -10.04 7.77 -3.89
CA VAL A 109 -11.07 8.72 -4.33
C VAL A 109 -10.51 9.74 -5.32
N THR A 110 -11.34 10.11 -6.29
CA THR A 110 -11.12 11.24 -7.19
C THR A 110 -12.35 12.15 -7.18
N VAL A 111 -12.12 13.45 -7.29
CA VAL A 111 -13.21 14.44 -7.36
C VAL A 111 -13.07 15.30 -8.60
N GLY A 112 -14.18 15.56 -9.25
CA GLY A 112 -14.26 16.44 -10.42
C GLY A 112 -15.67 16.53 -10.97
N PHE A 113 -15.99 17.64 -11.64
CA PHE A 113 -17.27 17.84 -12.31
C PHE A 113 -18.48 17.62 -11.40
N LYS A 114 -18.39 18.11 -10.14
CA LYS A 114 -19.40 17.94 -9.08
C LYS A 114 -19.68 16.49 -8.70
N ARG A 115 -18.70 15.58 -8.91
CA ARG A 115 -18.81 14.15 -8.59
C ARG A 115 -17.59 13.67 -7.83
N ILE A 116 -17.83 12.66 -7.03
CA ILE A 116 -16.80 11.88 -6.35
C ILE A 116 -16.81 10.49 -7.00
N PHE A 117 -15.62 9.98 -7.36
CA PHE A 117 -15.46 8.66 -7.96
C PHE A 117 -14.56 7.82 -7.07
N TYR A 118 -14.85 6.55 -6.94
CA TYR A 118 -13.98 5.56 -6.31
C TYR A 118 -14.17 4.18 -6.93
N GLY A 119 -13.15 3.35 -6.75
CA GLY A 119 -13.15 1.97 -7.17
C GLY A 119 -13.23 1.01 -5.99
N THR A 120 -13.77 -0.16 -6.22
CA THR A 120 -13.99 -1.19 -5.21
C THR A 120 -13.23 -2.47 -5.52
N LEU A 121 -13.04 -3.30 -4.51
CA LEU A 121 -12.37 -4.59 -4.62
C LEU A 121 -13.14 -5.60 -5.49
N ASP A 122 -14.47 -5.47 -5.58
CA ASP A 122 -15.31 -6.31 -6.45
C ASP A 122 -15.39 -5.77 -7.89
N GLY A 123 -14.63 -4.72 -8.23
CA GLY A 123 -14.60 -4.14 -9.58
C GLY A 123 -15.74 -3.17 -9.87
N SER A 124 -16.40 -2.61 -8.86
CA SER A 124 -17.39 -1.55 -9.08
C SER A 124 -16.70 -0.18 -9.16
N LEU A 125 -16.98 0.56 -10.23
CA LEU A 125 -16.67 1.97 -10.37
C LEU A 125 -17.91 2.77 -9.99
N VAL A 126 -17.81 3.58 -8.96
CA VAL A 126 -18.94 4.30 -8.35
C VAL A 126 -18.77 5.80 -8.53
N ALA A 127 -19.85 6.48 -8.90
CA ALA A 127 -19.92 7.93 -8.94
C ALA A 127 -21.01 8.45 -7.99
N LEU A 128 -20.62 9.37 -7.12
CA LEU A 128 -21.51 10.05 -6.17
C LEU A 128 -21.61 11.53 -6.51
N ASP A 129 -22.71 12.16 -6.13
CA ASP A 129 -22.80 13.61 -6.08
C ASP A 129 -21.88 14.16 -4.98
N SER A 130 -21.05 15.15 -5.31
CA SER A 130 -20.08 15.71 -4.37
C SER A 130 -20.72 16.55 -3.26
N LYS A 131 -21.98 16.94 -3.40
CA LYS A 131 -22.71 17.76 -2.45
C LYS A 131 -23.19 16.97 -1.23
N ASP A 132 -23.70 15.75 -1.46
CA ASP A 132 -24.38 14.96 -0.42
C ASP A 132 -24.05 13.47 -0.44
N GLY A 133 -23.19 13.02 -1.37
CA GLY A 133 -22.81 11.62 -1.51
C GLY A 133 -23.90 10.72 -2.07
N THR A 134 -24.94 11.27 -2.70
CA THR A 134 -25.96 10.45 -3.38
C THR A 134 -25.32 9.71 -4.55
N GLU A 135 -25.56 8.40 -4.67
CA GLU A 135 -25.06 7.61 -5.79
C GLU A 135 -25.77 8.02 -7.09
N ILE A 136 -24.97 8.44 -8.08
CA ILE A 136 -25.46 8.85 -9.39
C ILE A 136 -25.50 7.66 -10.32
N TRP A 137 -24.39 6.88 -10.32
CA TRP A 137 -24.28 5.64 -11.09
C TRP A 137 -23.20 4.72 -10.52
N ARG A 138 -23.31 3.48 -10.88
CA ARG A 138 -22.35 2.40 -10.64
C ARG A 138 -22.15 1.59 -11.91
N SER A 139 -20.91 1.22 -12.21
CA SER A 139 -20.56 0.40 -13.36
C SER A 139 -19.62 -0.71 -12.93
N GLN A 140 -19.83 -1.91 -13.43
CA GLN A 140 -19.00 -3.07 -13.15
C GLN A 140 -17.90 -3.19 -14.22
N VAL A 141 -16.66 -3.38 -13.79
CA VAL A 141 -15.53 -3.75 -14.65
C VAL A 141 -15.09 -5.19 -14.39
N SER A 142 -14.14 -5.69 -15.18
CA SER A 142 -13.77 -7.11 -15.16
C SER A 142 -12.90 -7.55 -13.99
N SER A 143 -12.32 -6.60 -13.24
CA SER A 143 -11.43 -6.88 -12.11
C SER A 143 -11.53 -5.78 -11.05
N GLU A 144 -10.90 -6.00 -9.91
CA GLU A 144 -10.74 -4.98 -8.86
C GLU A 144 -10.12 -3.69 -9.42
N ILE A 145 -10.51 -2.55 -8.83
CA ILE A 145 -9.97 -1.23 -9.17
C ILE A 145 -9.02 -0.81 -8.06
N LEU A 146 -7.72 -0.76 -8.37
CA LEU A 146 -6.67 -0.50 -7.37
C LEU A 146 -6.07 0.91 -7.45
N SER A 147 -6.41 1.66 -8.50
CA SER A 147 -5.95 3.04 -8.72
C SER A 147 -7.08 4.04 -8.60
N PRO A 148 -6.78 5.31 -8.24
CA PRO A 148 -7.79 6.36 -8.30
C PRO A 148 -8.38 6.48 -9.71
N PRO A 149 -9.70 6.48 -9.88
CA PRO A 149 -10.31 6.77 -11.17
C PRO A 149 -9.93 8.17 -11.68
N VAL A 150 -9.83 8.35 -12.98
CA VAL A 150 -9.56 9.66 -13.58
C VAL A 150 -10.70 10.06 -14.52
N THR A 151 -10.98 11.36 -14.61
CA THR A 151 -12.09 11.85 -15.44
C THR A 151 -11.74 13.17 -16.13
N ASN A 152 -12.28 13.35 -17.32
CA ASN A 152 -12.31 14.63 -18.03
C ASN A 152 -13.73 15.26 -18.08
N GLY A 153 -14.68 14.71 -17.31
CA GLY A 153 -16.07 15.13 -17.26
C GLY A 153 -17.00 14.37 -18.20
N SER A 154 -16.49 13.81 -19.30
CA SER A 154 -17.26 13.02 -20.27
C SER A 154 -16.98 11.53 -20.13
N ILE A 155 -15.76 11.17 -19.78
CA ILE A 155 -15.30 9.80 -19.62
C ILE A 155 -14.68 9.66 -18.25
N VAL A 156 -14.85 8.47 -17.64
CA VAL A 156 -14.14 8.03 -16.44
C VAL A 156 -13.33 6.80 -16.81
N ALA A 157 -12.04 6.80 -16.50
CA ALA A 157 -11.16 5.66 -16.65
C ALA A 157 -10.73 5.15 -15.27
N ALA A 158 -10.67 3.83 -15.12
CA ALA A 158 -10.24 3.12 -13.92
C ALA A 158 -9.30 1.97 -14.30
N GLN A 159 -8.40 1.61 -13.38
CA GLN A 159 -7.42 0.53 -13.53
C GLN A 159 -7.35 -0.29 -12.24
#